data_1de5c8cc704d1653faf59da80e3bb288
#
_entry.id   1de5c8cc704d1653faf59da80e3bb288
#
_cell.length_a   1.000
_cell.length_b   1.000
_cell.length_c   1.000
_cell.angle_alpha   90.00
_cell.angle_beta   90.00
_cell.angle_gamma   90.00
#
_symmetry.space_group_name_H-M   'P 1'
#
loop_
_entity.id
_entity.type
_entity.pdbx_description
1 polymer ?
#
loop_
_entity_poly.entity_id
_entity_poly.type
_entity_poly.pdbx_seq_one_letter_code
_entity_poly.pdbx_strand_id
1 'polypeptide(L)'
;MDRAIRRMWMAAGCVFILLMGTLSYIQFFDTESLKDNPWNSRSLYDNYGANRGSIVVDGTEIASSVKSDDEYNYQRVYSEPEKYAALTGYFSSVYGSTGVESAMDKELSGTSDSQFYDRVAQLFSGSSARGASVELTVDSKLQELANNLLQGRKGSIVAINPKTGEILAMASSPSYDPNTLASHDGSTVVSNYEELNSNPNNPLYNRAIAGNTYSPG
;
A
#
# COMPACT_ATOMS: atom_id res chain seq x y z
N MET A 1 -7.86 43.88 -45.83
CA MET A 1 -7.05 43.07 -44.87
C MET A 1 -7.82 42.60 -43.65
N ASP A 2 -8.82 43.29 -43.17
CA ASP A 2 -9.47 42.98 -41.88
C ASP A 2 -10.30 41.71 -41.80
N ARG A 3 -10.95 41.30 -42.94
CA ARG A 3 -11.78 40.07 -42.92
C ARG A 3 -10.97 38.77 -42.82
N ALA A 4 -9.79 38.71 -43.44
CA ALA A 4 -8.91 37.54 -43.36
C ALA A 4 -8.27 37.42 -41.98
N ILE A 5 -7.82 38.50 -41.42
CA ILE A 5 -7.24 38.56 -40.07
C ILE A 5 -8.32 38.15 -39.03
N ARG A 6 -9.53 38.67 -39.15
CA ARG A 6 -10.65 38.32 -38.25
C ARG A 6 -11.05 36.86 -38.32
N ARG A 7 -11.04 36.24 -39.53
CA ARG A 7 -11.27 34.79 -39.69
C ARG A 7 -10.15 33.94 -39.03
N MET A 8 -8.91 34.41 -39.19
CA MET A 8 -7.74 33.74 -38.59
C MET A 8 -7.79 33.79 -37.05
N TRP A 9 -8.18 34.93 -36.45
CA TRP A 9 -8.38 35.07 -35.02
C TRP A 9 -9.53 34.21 -34.49
N MET A 10 -10.66 34.10 -35.25
CA MET A 10 -11.76 33.24 -34.87
C MET A 10 -11.34 31.74 -34.94
N ALA A 11 -10.61 31.35 -35.99
CA ALA A 11 -10.10 29.99 -36.10
C ALA A 11 -9.14 29.63 -34.97
N ALA A 12 -8.20 30.51 -34.63
CA ALA A 12 -7.29 30.34 -33.51
C ALA A 12 -8.04 30.26 -32.17
N GLY A 13 -9.06 31.09 -31.95
CA GLY A 13 -9.91 31.05 -30.76
C GLY A 13 -10.67 29.73 -30.65
N CYS A 14 -11.24 29.21 -31.74
CA CYS A 14 -11.92 27.88 -31.74
C CYS A 14 -10.96 26.77 -31.40
N VAL A 15 -9.74 26.76 -31.95
CA VAL A 15 -8.72 25.75 -31.61
C VAL A 15 -8.32 25.84 -30.13
N PHE A 16 -8.17 27.06 -29.60
CA PHE A 16 -7.84 27.25 -28.19
C PHE A 16 -8.94 26.75 -27.25
N ILE A 17 -10.21 27.02 -27.59
CA ILE A 17 -11.37 26.54 -26.83
C ILE A 17 -11.44 25.00 -26.87
N LEU A 18 -11.20 24.38 -28.03
CA LEU A 18 -11.15 22.92 -28.15
C LEU A 18 -10.02 22.32 -27.29
N LEU A 19 -8.82 22.90 -27.33
CA LEU A 19 -7.69 22.45 -26.51
C LEU A 19 -7.98 22.59 -25.02
N MET A 20 -8.54 23.73 -24.59
CA MET A 20 -8.93 23.91 -23.18
C MET A 20 -10.02 22.94 -22.74
N GLY A 21 -11.02 22.70 -23.62
CA GLY A 21 -12.08 21.73 -23.33
C GLY A 21 -11.54 20.31 -23.21
N THR A 22 -10.64 19.90 -24.10
CA THR A 22 -10.01 18.58 -24.05
C THR A 22 -9.12 18.42 -22.83
N LEU A 23 -8.31 19.43 -22.48
CA LEU A 23 -7.48 19.42 -21.28
C LEU A 23 -8.33 19.35 -20.00
N SER A 24 -9.42 20.12 -19.93
CA SER A 24 -10.34 20.08 -18.80
C SER A 24 -11.03 18.73 -18.68
N TYR A 25 -11.44 18.12 -19.81
CA TYR A 25 -12.02 16.81 -19.82
C TYR A 25 -11.06 15.74 -19.28
N ILE A 26 -9.83 15.72 -19.76
CA ILE A 26 -8.79 14.78 -19.32
C ILE A 26 -8.48 14.97 -17.83
N GLN A 27 -8.37 16.23 -17.37
CA GLN A 27 -8.06 16.53 -15.97
C GLN A 27 -9.19 16.18 -14.99
N PHE A 28 -10.45 16.27 -15.42
CA PHE A 28 -11.59 16.04 -14.53
C PHE A 28 -12.17 14.62 -14.61
N PHE A 29 -12.19 14.00 -15.80
CA PHE A 29 -12.89 12.74 -16.02
C PHE A 29 -11.95 11.55 -16.22
N ASP A 30 -10.78 11.75 -16.81
CA ASP A 30 -9.85 10.67 -17.13
C ASP A 30 -8.65 10.56 -16.16
N THR A 31 -8.56 11.41 -15.16
CA THR A 31 -7.40 11.44 -14.23
C THR A 31 -7.25 10.12 -13.48
N GLU A 32 -8.33 9.51 -13.02
CA GLU A 32 -8.27 8.22 -12.31
C GLU A 32 -7.85 7.09 -13.25
N SER A 33 -8.45 7.00 -14.43
CA SER A 33 -8.10 5.95 -15.40
C SER A 33 -6.66 6.05 -15.92
N LEU A 34 -6.13 7.28 -15.99
CA LEU A 34 -4.73 7.53 -16.37
C LEU A 34 -3.74 7.21 -15.24
N LYS A 35 -4.14 7.42 -13.99
CA LYS A 35 -3.35 7.03 -12.81
C LYS A 35 -3.25 5.52 -12.66
N ASP A 36 -4.36 4.83 -12.88
CA ASP A 36 -4.48 3.37 -12.76
C ASP A 36 -3.94 2.62 -14.00
N ASN A 37 -3.41 3.35 -14.99
CA ASN A 37 -2.85 2.74 -16.18
C ASN A 37 -1.55 1.99 -15.84
N PRO A 38 -1.45 0.67 -16.11
CA PRO A 38 -0.25 -0.14 -15.82
C PRO A 38 1.05 0.37 -16.46
N TRP A 39 0.93 1.19 -17.50
CA TRP A 39 2.07 1.81 -18.21
C TRP A 39 2.50 3.16 -17.61
N ASN A 40 1.81 3.64 -16.58
CA ASN A 40 2.13 4.90 -15.92
C ASN A 40 3.19 4.68 -14.83
N SER A 41 4.45 4.57 -15.21
CA SER A 41 5.57 4.39 -14.28
C SER A 41 5.72 5.55 -13.27
N ARG A 42 5.23 6.76 -13.58
CA ARG A 42 5.30 7.90 -12.66
C ARG A 42 4.46 7.71 -11.40
N SER A 43 3.23 7.19 -11.56
CA SER A 43 2.38 6.88 -10.40
C SER A 43 2.99 5.77 -9.54
N LEU A 44 3.76 4.89 -10.15
CA LEU A 44 4.47 3.82 -9.46
C LEU A 44 5.55 4.39 -8.52
N TYR A 45 6.44 5.24 -9.04
CA TYR A 45 7.48 5.88 -8.23
C TYR A 45 6.91 6.80 -7.14
N ASP A 46 5.86 7.56 -7.46
CA ASP A 46 5.20 8.45 -6.49
C ASP A 46 4.50 7.66 -5.36
N ASN A 47 3.90 6.54 -5.66
CA ASN A 47 3.20 5.71 -4.67
C ASN A 47 4.16 4.87 -3.82
N TYR A 48 5.15 4.22 -4.46
CA TYR A 48 6.07 3.32 -3.77
C TYR A 48 7.26 4.03 -3.13
N GLY A 49 7.59 5.23 -3.57
CA GLY A 49 8.60 6.11 -2.98
C GLY A 49 8.05 7.11 -1.96
N ALA A 50 6.76 7.07 -1.65
CA ALA A 50 6.16 7.96 -0.67
C ALA A 50 6.59 7.62 0.77
N ASN A 51 6.69 8.66 1.63
CA ASN A 51 6.88 8.47 3.06
C ASN A 51 5.58 7.95 3.70
N ARG A 52 5.37 6.66 3.57
CA ARG A 52 4.16 5.96 4.01
C ARG A 52 4.06 5.95 5.53
N GLY A 53 2.87 6.15 6.08
CA GLY A 53 2.61 6.12 7.51
C GLY A 53 3.00 4.79 8.15
N SER A 54 3.29 4.80 9.43
CA SER A 54 3.68 3.59 10.17
C SER A 54 2.46 2.74 10.52
N ILE A 55 2.62 1.41 10.54
CA ILE A 55 1.68 0.50 11.18
C ILE A 55 2.21 0.20 12.58
N VAL A 56 1.37 0.39 13.59
CA VAL A 56 1.75 0.38 15.00
C VAL A 56 0.96 -0.70 15.75
N VAL A 57 1.64 -1.39 16.66
CA VAL A 57 1.05 -2.36 17.62
C VAL A 57 1.61 -2.04 18.99
N ASP A 58 0.75 -1.79 19.97
CA ASP A 58 1.12 -1.44 21.34
C ASP A 58 2.20 -0.32 21.40
N GLY A 59 2.04 0.72 20.57
CA GLY A 59 2.98 1.84 20.48
C GLY A 59 4.30 1.53 19.76
N THR A 60 4.49 0.32 19.24
CA THR A 60 5.70 -0.09 18.49
C THR A 60 5.43 -0.11 16.98
N GLU A 61 6.28 0.53 16.20
CA GLU A 61 6.19 0.50 14.74
C GLU A 61 6.59 -0.88 14.20
N ILE A 62 5.62 -1.62 13.67
CA ILE A 62 5.85 -2.93 13.04
C ILE A 62 6.06 -2.83 11.53
N ALA A 63 5.66 -1.72 10.92
CA ALA A 63 6.01 -1.34 9.56
C ALA A 63 6.23 0.16 9.50
N SER A 64 7.31 0.60 8.85
CA SER A 64 7.69 2.01 8.72
C SER A 64 8.33 2.28 7.36
N SER A 65 8.48 3.56 7.01
CA SER A 65 9.20 4.00 5.80
C SER A 65 10.52 4.64 6.20
N VAL A 66 11.62 4.11 5.68
CA VAL A 66 12.99 4.59 5.94
C VAL A 66 13.50 5.29 4.69
N LYS A 67 14.28 6.37 4.87
CA LYS A 67 14.92 7.03 3.71
C LYS A 67 15.80 6.07 2.96
N SER A 68 15.66 6.08 1.63
CA SER A 68 16.51 5.38 0.67
C SER A 68 17.25 6.40 -0.20
N ASP A 69 18.46 6.06 -0.63
CA ASP A 69 19.27 6.93 -1.51
C ASP A 69 19.05 6.59 -3.01
N ASP A 70 17.94 5.93 -3.33
CA ASP A 70 17.54 5.55 -4.69
C ASP A 70 16.43 6.46 -5.25
N GLU A 71 15.91 6.13 -6.44
CA GLU A 71 14.86 6.88 -7.15
C GLU A 71 13.53 6.93 -6.39
N TYR A 72 13.30 6.01 -5.44
CA TYR A 72 12.07 5.92 -4.65
C TYR A 72 12.06 6.80 -3.40
N ASN A 73 13.21 7.32 -2.94
CA ASN A 73 13.38 8.14 -1.73
C ASN A 73 13.06 7.46 -0.40
N TYR A 74 12.09 6.56 -0.32
CA TYR A 74 11.72 5.84 0.89
C TYR A 74 11.51 4.35 0.62
N GLN A 75 12.07 3.52 1.49
CA GLN A 75 11.92 2.06 1.51
C GLN A 75 10.96 1.64 2.61
N ARG A 76 9.98 0.80 2.29
CA ARG A 76 9.12 0.17 3.29
C ARG A 76 9.87 -0.93 4.00
N VAL A 77 9.85 -0.92 5.35
CA VAL A 77 10.56 -1.87 6.21
C VAL A 77 9.60 -2.42 7.26
N TYR A 78 9.66 -3.73 7.47
CA TYR A 78 8.85 -4.46 8.45
C TYR A 78 9.74 -4.99 9.57
N SER A 79 9.39 -4.63 10.81
CA SER A 79 9.99 -5.17 12.03
C SER A 79 9.30 -6.48 12.41
N GLU A 80 10.03 -7.45 12.90
CA GLU A 80 9.50 -8.79 13.22
C GLU A 80 8.62 -9.37 12.09
N PRO A 81 9.13 -9.42 10.85
CA PRO A 81 8.32 -9.54 9.63
C PRO A 81 7.44 -10.80 9.62
N GLU A 82 7.99 -11.96 9.97
CA GLU A 82 7.24 -13.23 9.96
C GLU A 82 6.11 -13.25 10.99
N LYS A 83 6.26 -12.51 12.10
CA LYS A 83 5.29 -12.44 13.20
C LYS A 83 4.02 -11.71 12.79
N TYR A 84 4.17 -10.68 11.96
CA TYR A 84 3.07 -9.78 11.59
C TYR A 84 2.64 -9.88 10.13
N ALA A 85 3.31 -10.69 9.29
CA ALA A 85 3.01 -10.79 7.86
C ALA A 85 1.53 -11.12 7.55
N ALA A 86 0.89 -11.94 8.39
CA ALA A 86 -0.54 -12.28 8.23
C ALA A 86 -1.46 -11.06 8.42
N LEU A 87 -1.03 -10.06 9.18
CA LEU A 87 -1.74 -8.80 9.44
C LEU A 87 -1.34 -7.73 8.44
N THR A 88 -0.04 -7.39 8.40
CA THR A 88 0.47 -6.29 7.58
C THR A 88 0.30 -6.55 6.09
N GLY A 89 0.44 -7.81 5.68
CA GLY A 89 0.67 -8.14 4.29
C GLY A 89 2.04 -7.65 3.83
N TYR A 90 2.16 -7.30 2.57
CA TYR A 90 3.34 -6.69 1.96
C TYR A 90 2.95 -5.47 1.13
N PHE A 91 3.93 -4.61 0.85
CA PHE A 91 3.82 -3.47 -0.04
C PHE A 91 4.94 -3.56 -1.09
N SER A 92 4.58 -3.87 -2.32
CA SER A 92 5.51 -4.21 -3.39
C SER A 92 5.25 -3.38 -4.64
N SER A 93 6.30 -2.83 -5.23
CA SER A 93 6.23 -2.08 -6.50
C SER A 93 5.84 -2.96 -7.71
N VAL A 94 6.00 -4.29 -7.60
CA VAL A 94 5.70 -5.23 -8.68
C VAL A 94 4.36 -5.93 -8.46
N TYR A 95 4.06 -6.35 -7.22
CA TYR A 95 2.89 -7.17 -6.90
C TYR A 95 1.80 -6.41 -6.13
N GLY A 96 1.95 -5.09 -5.96
CA GLY A 96 0.98 -4.27 -5.24
C GLY A 96 1.04 -4.47 -3.73
N SER A 97 -0.11 -4.36 -3.07
CA SER A 97 -0.20 -4.45 -1.62
C SER A 97 -1.27 -5.45 -1.17
N THR A 98 -1.08 -6.01 0.03
CA THR A 98 -2.02 -6.94 0.65
C THR A 98 -2.22 -6.61 2.13
N GLY A 99 -3.16 -7.27 2.81
CA GLY A 99 -3.38 -7.09 4.24
C GLY A 99 -3.75 -5.65 4.63
N VAL A 100 -3.22 -5.19 5.76
CA VAL A 100 -3.42 -3.81 6.27
C VAL A 100 -2.81 -2.79 5.32
N GLU A 101 -1.69 -3.09 4.66
CA GLU A 101 -1.09 -2.21 3.64
C GLU A 101 -2.07 -1.84 2.52
N SER A 102 -2.88 -2.80 2.09
CA SER A 102 -3.92 -2.58 1.07
C SER A 102 -5.19 -1.99 1.66
N ALA A 103 -5.65 -2.51 2.81
CA ALA A 103 -6.91 -2.08 3.42
C ALA A 103 -6.88 -0.62 3.90
N MET A 104 -5.71 -0.15 4.36
CA MET A 104 -5.48 1.22 4.86
C MET A 104 -4.58 2.03 3.92
N ASP A 105 -4.63 1.72 2.62
CA ASP A 105 -3.74 2.36 1.65
C ASP A 105 -3.91 3.87 1.60
N LYS A 106 -5.13 4.37 1.64
CA LYS A 106 -5.43 5.82 1.60
C LYS A 106 -4.86 6.58 2.80
N GLU A 107 -4.97 6.00 3.99
CA GLU A 107 -4.46 6.56 5.23
C GLU A 107 -2.93 6.52 5.24
N LEU A 108 -2.38 5.34 4.95
CA LEU A 108 -0.93 5.12 4.94
C LEU A 108 -0.21 5.93 3.85
N SER A 109 -0.81 6.10 2.68
CA SER A 109 -0.23 6.91 1.60
C SER A 109 -0.43 8.42 1.78
N GLY A 110 -1.29 8.83 2.71
CA GLY A 110 -1.64 10.23 2.91
C GLY A 110 -2.64 10.77 1.89
N THR A 111 -3.36 9.91 1.18
CA THR A 111 -4.31 10.32 0.12
C THR A 111 -5.76 10.39 0.61
N SER A 112 -6.03 10.06 1.88
CA SER A 112 -7.39 10.16 2.44
C SER A 112 -7.91 11.60 2.49
N ASP A 113 -9.24 11.76 2.42
CA ASP A 113 -9.89 13.07 2.46
C ASP A 113 -9.64 13.81 3.78
N SER A 114 -9.50 13.09 4.88
CA SER A 114 -9.19 13.65 6.20
C SER A 114 -7.82 14.34 6.24
N GLN A 115 -6.88 13.91 5.41
CA GLN A 115 -5.51 14.44 5.34
C GLN A 115 -5.35 15.55 4.28
N PHE A 116 -6.42 15.95 3.60
CA PHE A 116 -6.37 16.95 2.54
C PHE A 116 -5.78 18.28 3.02
N TYR A 117 -6.25 18.78 4.17
CA TYR A 117 -5.76 20.05 4.74
C TYR A 117 -4.30 19.99 5.15
N ASP A 118 -3.86 18.86 5.69
CA ASP A 118 -2.47 18.65 6.07
C ASP A 118 -1.56 18.63 4.84
N ARG A 119 -1.99 18.01 3.75
CA ARG A 119 -1.26 18.04 2.46
C ARG A 119 -1.11 19.45 1.90
N VAL A 120 -2.18 20.24 1.94
CA VAL A 120 -2.15 21.64 1.49
C VAL A 120 -1.18 22.44 2.35
N ALA A 121 -1.22 22.29 3.68
CA ALA A 121 -0.30 22.96 4.58
C ALA A 121 1.17 22.56 4.36
N GLN A 122 1.43 21.27 4.07
CA GLN A 122 2.76 20.74 3.77
C GLN A 122 3.34 21.31 2.46
N LEU A 123 2.52 21.53 1.44
CA LEU A 123 2.96 22.20 0.19
C LEU A 123 3.50 23.61 0.45
N PHE A 124 2.95 24.33 1.42
CA PHE A 124 3.42 25.66 1.79
C PHE A 124 4.61 25.65 2.76
N SER A 125 4.76 24.59 3.57
CA SER A 125 5.86 24.48 4.54
C SER A 125 7.12 23.83 3.97
N GLY A 126 7.04 23.23 2.77
CA GLY A 126 8.17 22.51 2.15
C GLY A 126 8.56 21.21 2.88
N SER A 127 7.74 20.74 3.82
CA SER A 127 7.94 19.44 4.48
C SER A 127 7.48 18.31 3.57
N SER A 128 8.20 17.19 3.56
CA SER A 128 7.76 16.00 2.82
C SER A 128 6.45 15.46 3.43
N ALA A 129 5.46 15.24 2.56
CA ALA A 129 4.21 14.64 2.96
C ALA A 129 4.47 13.24 3.56
N ARG A 130 3.91 12.99 4.74
CA ARG A 130 3.94 11.68 5.38
C ARG A 130 2.50 11.18 5.51
N GLY A 131 2.28 9.90 5.24
CA GLY A 131 0.99 9.26 5.50
C GLY A 131 0.67 9.18 6.99
N ALA A 132 -0.61 8.99 7.32
CA ALA A 132 -1.04 8.78 8.70
C ALA A 132 -0.59 7.41 9.20
N SER A 133 -0.22 7.34 10.47
CA SER A 133 0.05 6.07 11.14
C SER A 133 -1.27 5.38 11.50
N VAL A 134 -1.28 4.06 11.35
CA VAL A 134 -2.42 3.19 11.68
C VAL A 134 -2.04 2.34 12.87
N GLU A 135 -2.78 2.48 13.98
CA GLU A 135 -2.61 1.62 15.15
C GLU A 135 -3.59 0.46 15.08
N LEU A 136 -3.08 -0.75 15.24
CA LEU A 136 -3.86 -1.98 15.24
C LEU A 136 -4.32 -2.33 16.65
N THR A 137 -5.47 -2.97 16.75
CA THR A 137 -6.05 -3.46 18.01
C THR A 137 -5.35 -4.72 18.55
N VAL A 138 -4.27 -5.14 17.91
CA VAL A 138 -3.51 -6.36 18.21
C VAL A 138 -2.72 -6.18 19.49
N ASP A 139 -2.83 -7.14 20.41
CA ASP A 139 -1.98 -7.28 21.59
C ASP A 139 -0.70 -8.04 21.19
N SER A 140 0.45 -7.42 21.37
CA SER A 140 1.75 -7.96 20.97
C SER A 140 2.09 -9.27 21.67
N LYS A 141 1.66 -9.47 22.92
CA LYS A 141 1.90 -10.70 23.70
C LYS A 141 1.02 -11.83 23.21
N LEU A 142 -0.25 -11.55 22.90
CA LEU A 142 -1.15 -12.56 22.31
C LEU A 142 -0.68 -12.95 20.92
N GLN A 143 -0.20 -12.00 20.13
CA GLN A 143 0.35 -12.26 18.80
C GLN A 143 1.61 -13.14 18.89
N GLU A 144 2.52 -12.85 19.81
CA GLU A 144 3.71 -13.66 20.06
C GLU A 144 3.33 -15.08 20.50
N LEU A 145 2.38 -15.22 21.43
CA LEU A 145 1.89 -16.51 21.87
C LEU A 145 1.29 -17.32 20.71
N ALA A 146 0.47 -16.67 19.87
CA ALA A 146 -0.14 -17.32 18.71
C ALA A 146 0.93 -17.83 17.72
N ASN A 147 1.95 -17.03 17.43
CA ASN A 147 3.07 -17.44 16.58
C ASN A 147 3.86 -18.60 17.18
N ASN A 148 4.17 -18.54 18.48
CA ASN A 148 4.91 -19.60 19.17
C ASN A 148 4.16 -20.93 19.16
N LEU A 149 2.83 -20.92 19.34
CA LEU A 149 1.98 -22.10 19.29
C LEU A 149 1.89 -22.73 17.88
N LEU A 150 2.10 -21.91 16.84
CA LEU A 150 2.08 -22.37 15.45
C LEU A 150 3.44 -22.85 14.94
N GLN A 151 4.52 -22.67 15.68
CA GLN A 151 5.85 -23.07 15.24
C GLN A 151 5.88 -24.55 14.84
N GLY A 152 6.39 -24.82 13.64
CA GLY A 152 6.48 -26.17 13.05
C GLY A 152 5.13 -26.79 12.65
N ARG A 153 4.03 -26.04 12.72
CA ARG A 153 2.68 -26.48 12.33
C ARG A 153 2.17 -25.67 11.15
N LYS A 154 1.25 -26.26 10.39
CA LYS A 154 0.55 -25.59 9.29
C LYS A 154 -0.88 -25.26 9.75
N GLY A 155 -1.19 -23.97 9.86
CA GLY A 155 -2.51 -23.54 10.36
C GLY A 155 -2.56 -22.05 10.66
N SER A 156 -3.60 -21.63 11.38
CA SER A 156 -3.80 -20.27 11.82
C SER A 156 -4.41 -20.18 13.21
N ILE A 157 -4.15 -19.09 13.91
CA ILE A 157 -4.79 -18.72 15.18
C ILE A 157 -5.31 -17.30 15.03
N VAL A 158 -6.58 -17.10 15.39
CA VAL A 158 -7.22 -15.78 15.43
C VAL A 158 -7.87 -15.61 16.80
N ALA A 159 -7.54 -14.52 17.49
CA ALA A 159 -8.19 -14.11 18.73
C ALA A 159 -9.00 -12.85 18.48
N ILE A 160 -10.30 -12.89 18.78
CA ILE A 160 -11.23 -11.78 18.56
C ILE A 160 -11.95 -11.47 19.88
N ASN A 161 -12.08 -10.19 20.19
CA ASN A 161 -12.94 -9.72 21.26
C ASN A 161 -14.41 -9.82 20.82
N PRO A 162 -15.24 -10.72 21.41
CA PRO A 162 -16.59 -10.94 20.92
C PRO A 162 -17.56 -9.78 21.18
N LYS A 163 -17.17 -8.81 22.02
CA LYS A 163 -18.01 -7.65 22.34
C LYS A 163 -17.76 -6.48 21.40
N THR A 164 -16.50 -6.28 20.99
CA THR A 164 -16.09 -5.12 20.18
C THR A 164 -15.82 -5.49 18.73
N GLY A 165 -15.55 -6.76 18.44
CA GLY A 165 -15.10 -7.24 17.12
C GLY A 165 -13.60 -7.01 16.85
N GLU A 166 -12.86 -6.47 17.81
CA GLU A 166 -11.43 -6.22 17.68
C GLU A 166 -10.64 -7.50 17.50
N ILE A 167 -9.71 -7.49 16.56
CA ILE A 167 -8.76 -8.58 16.35
C ILE A 167 -7.59 -8.34 17.30
N LEU A 168 -7.43 -9.21 18.28
CA LEU A 168 -6.38 -9.14 19.29
C LEU A 168 -5.11 -9.91 18.88
N ALA A 169 -5.25 -10.94 18.06
CA ALA A 169 -4.14 -11.65 17.43
C ALA A 169 -4.61 -12.31 16.14
N MET A 170 -3.73 -12.36 15.14
CA MET A 170 -3.93 -13.11 13.91
C MET A 170 -2.59 -13.63 13.41
N ALA A 171 -2.40 -14.92 13.47
CA ALA A 171 -1.20 -15.61 13.01
C ALA A 171 -1.55 -16.67 11.96
N SER A 172 -0.68 -16.81 10.96
CA SER A 172 -0.78 -17.83 9.91
C SER A 172 0.59 -18.47 9.74
N SER A 173 0.63 -19.80 9.69
CA SER A 173 1.89 -20.55 9.55
C SER A 173 1.76 -21.59 8.41
N PRO A 174 2.83 -21.78 7.61
CA PRO A 174 4.06 -21.00 7.62
C PRO A 174 3.84 -19.55 7.21
N SER A 175 4.72 -18.67 7.67
CA SER A 175 4.76 -17.25 7.37
C SER A 175 5.89 -16.94 6.38
N TYR A 176 6.08 -15.68 6.04
CA TYR A 176 7.12 -15.18 5.14
C TYR A 176 7.63 -13.82 5.62
N ASP A 177 8.79 -13.41 5.09
CA ASP A 177 9.32 -12.06 5.32
C ASP A 177 8.84 -11.09 4.24
N PRO A 178 7.91 -10.15 4.53
CA PRO A 178 7.44 -9.16 3.57
C PRO A 178 8.52 -8.18 3.08
N ASN A 179 9.64 -8.03 3.79
CA ASN A 179 10.77 -7.21 3.32
C ASN A 179 11.33 -7.73 1.99
N THR A 180 11.29 -9.03 1.75
CA THR A 180 11.77 -9.65 0.50
C THR A 180 10.96 -9.20 -0.72
N LEU A 181 9.71 -8.77 -0.52
CA LEU A 181 8.79 -8.30 -1.55
C LEU A 181 8.69 -6.77 -1.64
N ALA A 182 9.18 -6.06 -0.63
CA ALA A 182 9.19 -4.61 -0.53
C ALA A 182 10.46 -3.96 -1.12
N SER A 183 11.40 -4.75 -1.63
CA SER A 183 12.62 -4.24 -2.27
C SER A 183 12.31 -3.39 -3.50
N HIS A 184 13.15 -2.38 -3.74
CA HIS A 184 13.09 -1.54 -4.94
C HIS A 184 13.65 -2.24 -6.19
N ASP A 185 14.44 -3.30 -6.02
CA ASP A 185 14.90 -4.14 -7.14
C ASP A 185 13.80 -5.11 -7.58
N GLY A 186 13.09 -4.72 -8.65
CA GLY A 186 11.99 -5.51 -9.21
C GLY A 186 12.39 -6.93 -9.62
N SER A 187 13.63 -7.16 -10.06
CA SER A 187 14.09 -8.49 -10.45
C SER A 187 14.23 -9.41 -9.24
N THR A 188 14.75 -8.89 -8.14
CA THR A 188 14.83 -9.60 -6.85
C THR A 188 13.44 -9.87 -6.29
N VAL A 189 12.52 -8.91 -6.37
CA VAL A 189 11.12 -9.09 -5.92
C VAL A 189 10.43 -10.20 -6.71
N VAL A 190 10.59 -10.25 -8.03
CA VAL A 190 10.01 -11.31 -8.88
C VAL A 190 10.55 -12.68 -8.47
N SER A 191 11.87 -12.81 -8.32
CA SER A 191 12.49 -14.08 -7.91
C SER A 191 12.01 -14.56 -6.54
N ASN A 192 11.95 -13.64 -5.56
CA ASN A 192 11.48 -13.95 -4.20
C ASN A 192 9.99 -14.35 -4.19
N TYR A 193 9.16 -13.67 -4.98
CA TYR A 193 7.76 -14.02 -5.08
C TYR A 193 7.55 -15.39 -5.71
N GLU A 194 8.29 -15.71 -6.77
CA GLU A 194 8.24 -17.03 -7.42
C GLU A 194 8.66 -18.14 -6.47
N GLU A 195 9.73 -17.92 -5.68
CA GLU A 195 10.17 -18.85 -4.64
C GLU A 195 9.09 -19.10 -3.60
N LEU A 196 8.50 -18.02 -3.04
CA LEU A 196 7.41 -18.11 -2.06
C LEU A 196 6.15 -18.77 -2.64
N ASN A 197 5.80 -18.46 -3.88
CA ASN A 197 4.60 -18.97 -4.54
C ASN A 197 4.74 -20.45 -4.97
N SER A 198 5.94 -20.88 -5.32
CA SER A 198 6.24 -22.27 -5.68
C SER A 198 6.45 -23.18 -4.45
N ASN A 199 6.56 -22.60 -3.27
CA ASN A 199 6.78 -23.35 -2.03
C ASN A 199 5.55 -24.22 -1.71
N PRO A 200 5.71 -25.54 -1.56
CA PRO A 200 4.59 -26.48 -1.29
C PRO A 200 3.85 -26.19 0.01
N ASN A 201 4.46 -25.42 0.90
CA ASN A 201 3.84 -24.99 2.14
C ASN A 201 2.98 -23.73 2.01
N ASN A 202 3.00 -23.05 0.84
CA ASN A 202 2.24 -21.85 0.51
C ASN A 202 2.30 -20.76 1.61
N PRO A 203 3.47 -20.16 1.88
CA PRO A 203 3.60 -19.16 2.96
C PRO A 203 2.83 -17.87 2.67
N LEU A 204 2.64 -17.50 1.39
CA LEU A 204 1.84 -16.33 1.00
C LEU A 204 0.33 -16.50 1.29
N TYR A 205 -0.12 -17.74 1.48
CA TYR A 205 -1.52 -18.03 1.73
C TYR A 205 -1.90 -17.75 3.19
N ASN A 206 -2.68 -16.69 3.41
CA ASN A 206 -3.15 -16.32 4.74
C ASN A 206 -4.28 -17.26 5.18
N ARG A 207 -3.93 -18.24 6.01
CA ARG A 207 -4.85 -19.28 6.50
C ARG A 207 -5.86 -18.73 7.51
N ALA A 208 -5.61 -17.56 8.09
CA ALA A 208 -6.55 -16.94 9.01
C ALA A 208 -7.76 -16.32 8.29
N ILE A 209 -7.59 -15.91 7.02
CA ILE A 209 -8.62 -15.23 6.23
C ILE A 209 -9.21 -16.17 5.16
N ALA A 210 -8.34 -16.87 4.43
CA ALA A 210 -8.71 -17.69 3.28
C ALA A 210 -8.57 -19.20 3.53
N GLY A 211 -8.28 -19.62 4.76
CA GLY A 211 -8.06 -21.01 5.13
C GLY A 211 -9.31 -21.85 4.95
N ASN A 212 -9.20 -22.88 4.12
CA ASN A 212 -10.25 -23.88 3.94
C ASN A 212 -10.02 -24.99 4.98
N THR A 213 -10.61 -24.84 6.16
CA THR A 213 -10.52 -25.82 7.25
C THR A 213 -11.89 -26.46 7.49
N TYR A 214 -11.89 -27.78 7.69
CA TYR A 214 -13.10 -28.44 8.15
C TYR A 214 -13.37 -28.03 9.60
N SER A 215 -14.62 -27.67 9.89
CA SER A 215 -15.08 -27.51 11.26
C SER A 215 -14.83 -28.81 12.00
N PRO A 216 -14.16 -28.82 13.17
CA PRO A 216 -14.11 -29.98 13.99
C PRO A 216 -15.56 -30.35 14.38
N GLY A 217 -16.00 -31.48 13.87
CA GLY A 217 -17.37 -31.99 14.05
C GLY A 217 -17.70 -32.32 15.46
#